data_d4ec340d522811d13c450276e9bcce7d
#
_entry.id   d4ec340d522811d13c450276e9bcce7d
#
_cell.length_a   1.000
_cell.length_b   1.000
_cell.length_c   1.000
_cell.angle_alpha   90.00
_cell.angle_beta   90.00
_cell.angle_gamma   90.00
#
_symmetry.space_group_name_H-M   'P 1'
#
loop_
_entity.id
_entity.type
_entity.pdbx_description
1 polymer ?
#
loop_
_entity_poly.entity_id
_entity_poly.type
_entity_poly.pdbx_seq_one_letter_code
_entity_poly.pdbx_strand_id
1 'polypeptide(L)'
;MNRRDLLAGVMVGGAVWGPSPPSRAQQGAAPRELSGFGLPGQVVIERALQGRPHAGKVLAAIQPHADDLPLFAAGTVAKLVSEGYSGCLIRISNDEKCGEGTLGEAVLNNERDNEAVAKALGLGKVHNLEYRNHQIDGSAREEMRERLIFLIRLLKIDTVICYDPWGLYEENPDHYVTAQVVESACWMAGKDKDYPEHFAAGLQPHSVQEKYYFARGPQLVNRVVDITPWIDQKVAANLANKAQGPAGENGAHLRSRLAAQKLRIPLLGNDDDTANRQYIRHFVLDYDSKSLRGVPSDREVARQYGLEWAEAFHYIGPPESMLERYISEHGMPL
;
A
#
# COMPACT_ATOMS: atom_id res chain seq x y z
N MET A 1 5.69 24.76 47.98
CA MET A 1 4.85 25.72 47.22
C MET A 1 4.14 24.95 46.09
N ASN A 2 2.83 24.73 46.26
CA ASN A 2 2.06 23.87 45.42
C ASN A 2 1.52 24.64 44.18
N ARG A 3 1.54 23.99 43.02
CA ARG A 3 1.09 24.53 41.72
C ARG A 3 -0.45 24.65 41.57
N ARG A 4 -1.21 24.94 42.64
CA ARG A 4 -2.68 24.93 42.59
C ARG A 4 -3.36 26.30 42.81
N ASP A 5 -2.62 27.41 42.91
CA ASP A 5 -3.21 28.71 43.28
C ASP A 5 -3.02 29.79 42.20
N LEU A 6 -3.38 29.51 40.96
CA LEU A 6 -3.31 30.52 39.90
C LEU A 6 -4.48 30.38 38.88
N LEU A 7 -5.69 30.30 39.42
CA LEU A 7 -6.92 30.48 38.62
C LEU A 7 -8.06 31.02 39.55
N ALA A 8 -7.96 32.29 39.87
CA ALA A 8 -9.12 33.01 40.36
C ALA A 8 -9.08 34.45 39.84
N GLY A 9 -10.05 34.81 39.06
CA GLY A 9 -10.48 36.20 38.89
C GLY A 9 -10.29 36.80 37.49
N VAL A 10 -11.28 36.66 36.63
CA VAL A 10 -11.91 37.81 35.96
C VAL A 10 -13.31 37.37 35.48
N MET A 11 -14.33 37.85 36.16
CA MET A 11 -15.69 37.90 35.64
C MET A 11 -15.95 39.32 35.15
N VAL A 12 -16.27 39.51 33.89
CA VAL A 12 -17.03 40.71 33.43
C VAL A 12 -17.78 40.38 32.11
N GLY A 13 -19.08 40.62 32.13
CA GLY A 13 -19.82 41.09 30.98
C GLY A 13 -20.55 40.06 30.13
N GLY A 14 -21.77 39.69 30.55
CA GLY A 14 -22.72 39.02 29.69
C GLY A 14 -23.24 39.95 28.59
N ALA A 15 -23.04 39.56 27.35
CA ALA A 15 -23.81 40.04 26.21
C ALA A 15 -24.76 38.92 25.76
N VAL A 16 -26.02 39.15 25.93
CA VAL A 16 -27.11 38.28 25.44
C VAL A 16 -27.15 38.42 23.92
N TRP A 17 -26.75 37.39 23.22
CA TRP A 17 -26.94 37.29 21.77
C TRP A 17 -28.25 36.53 21.51
N GLY A 18 -29.25 37.26 20.99
CA GLY A 18 -30.46 36.67 20.45
C GLY A 18 -30.20 35.84 19.21
N PRO A 19 -31.09 34.90 18.86
CA PRO A 19 -30.90 34.04 17.70
C PRO A 19 -30.93 34.87 16.41
N SER A 20 -29.83 34.78 15.65
CA SER A 20 -29.76 35.32 14.30
C SER A 20 -30.72 34.56 13.37
N PRO A 21 -31.39 35.24 12.41
CA PRO A 21 -32.25 34.56 11.45
C PRO A 21 -31.41 33.60 10.56
N PRO A 22 -32.01 32.50 10.06
CA PRO A 22 -31.33 31.57 9.24
C PRO A 22 -30.83 32.24 7.94
N SER A 23 -29.54 32.23 7.72
CA SER A 23 -28.95 32.68 6.47
C SER A 23 -29.46 31.80 5.32
N ARG A 24 -29.96 32.44 4.26
CA ARG A 24 -30.29 31.79 3.00
C ARG A 24 -29.18 30.83 2.64
N ALA A 25 -29.52 29.55 2.48
CA ALA A 25 -28.64 28.54 1.93
C ALA A 25 -28.08 29.08 0.60
N GLN A 26 -26.81 29.38 0.60
CA GLN A 26 -26.06 29.56 -0.64
C GLN A 26 -26.09 28.19 -1.31
N GLN A 27 -26.82 28.11 -2.42
CA GLN A 27 -26.69 27.01 -3.38
C GLN A 27 -25.21 26.91 -3.72
N GLY A 28 -24.62 25.76 -3.37
CA GLY A 28 -23.21 25.49 -3.54
C GLY A 28 -22.81 25.71 -5.01
N ALA A 29 -21.96 26.67 -5.23
CA ALA A 29 -21.19 26.70 -6.45
C ALA A 29 -20.41 25.40 -6.54
N ALA A 30 -20.51 24.70 -7.67
CA ALA A 30 -19.67 23.54 -7.96
C ALA A 30 -18.21 23.87 -7.61
N PRO A 31 -17.46 22.92 -7.05
CA PRO A 31 -16.04 23.17 -6.76
C PRO A 31 -15.37 23.69 -8.01
N ARG A 32 -14.76 24.86 -7.94
CA ARG A 32 -13.92 25.36 -9.02
C ARG A 32 -12.82 24.32 -9.21
N GLU A 33 -12.80 23.69 -10.40
CA GLU A 33 -11.65 22.92 -10.85
C GLU A 33 -10.41 23.79 -10.71
N LEU A 34 -9.50 23.38 -9.85
CA LEU A 34 -8.14 23.89 -9.82
C LEU A 34 -7.42 23.26 -11.02
N SER A 35 -7.76 23.73 -12.22
CA SER A 35 -7.07 23.36 -13.44
C SER A 35 -5.64 23.87 -13.34
N GLY A 36 -4.67 22.98 -13.21
CA GLY A 36 -3.27 23.30 -13.34
C GLY A 36 -2.31 22.71 -12.32
N PHE A 37 -2.77 22.28 -11.14
CA PHE A 37 -1.93 21.59 -10.18
C PHE A 37 -2.68 20.36 -9.61
N GLY A 38 -2.82 19.35 -10.45
CA GLY A 38 -2.84 17.94 -10.11
C GLY A 38 -3.68 17.46 -8.93
N LEU A 39 -4.81 18.11 -8.59
CA LEU A 39 -5.84 17.39 -7.87
C LEU A 39 -6.61 16.58 -8.90
N PRO A 40 -6.68 15.24 -8.79
CA PRO A 40 -7.35 14.42 -9.76
C PRO A 40 -8.83 14.78 -9.77
N GLY A 41 -9.29 15.27 -10.90
CA GLY A 41 -10.71 15.59 -11.09
C GLY A 41 -11.60 14.37 -11.04
N GLN A 42 -11.09 13.19 -11.34
CA GLN A 42 -11.87 11.95 -11.38
C GLN A 42 -11.05 10.75 -10.94
N VAL A 43 -11.61 9.97 -9.99
CA VAL A 43 -11.07 8.67 -9.61
C VAL A 43 -11.37 7.66 -10.74
N VAL A 44 -10.33 7.02 -11.24
CA VAL A 44 -10.47 5.94 -12.23
C VAL A 44 -10.74 4.62 -11.51
N ILE A 45 -11.81 3.94 -11.91
CA ILE A 45 -12.11 2.57 -11.43
C ILE A 45 -11.46 1.58 -12.39
N GLU A 46 -10.47 0.87 -11.90
CA GLU A 46 -9.77 -0.16 -12.64
C GLU A 46 -10.42 -1.53 -12.40
N ARG A 47 -10.93 -2.14 -13.45
CA ARG A 47 -11.60 -3.44 -13.43
C ARG A 47 -10.74 -4.52 -14.07
N ALA A 48 -11.17 -5.77 -13.96
CA ALA A 48 -10.57 -6.91 -14.63
C ALA A 48 -10.50 -6.69 -16.16
N LEU A 49 -9.34 -6.94 -16.73
CA LEU A 49 -9.12 -6.97 -18.17
C LEU A 49 -9.18 -8.42 -18.66
N GLN A 50 -9.65 -8.60 -19.91
CA GLN A 50 -9.68 -9.93 -20.49
C GLN A 50 -8.32 -10.32 -21.09
N GLY A 51 -7.99 -11.59 -20.98
CA GLY A 51 -6.77 -12.14 -21.53
C GLY A 51 -5.52 -11.79 -20.69
N ARG A 52 -4.42 -11.54 -21.36
CA ARG A 52 -3.12 -11.21 -20.73
C ARG A 52 -2.54 -9.92 -21.34
N PRO A 53 -3.19 -8.77 -21.16
CA PRO A 53 -2.77 -7.51 -21.80
C PRO A 53 -1.42 -7.02 -21.33
N HIS A 54 -0.95 -7.50 -20.19
CA HIS A 54 0.33 -7.11 -19.57
C HIS A 54 1.43 -8.16 -19.78
N ALA A 55 1.24 -9.13 -20.71
CA ALA A 55 2.25 -10.14 -20.99
C ALA A 55 3.59 -9.49 -21.39
N GLY A 56 4.67 -9.92 -20.74
CA GLY A 56 6.02 -9.37 -20.96
C GLY A 56 6.41 -8.20 -20.05
N LYS A 57 5.47 -7.62 -19.29
CA LYS A 57 5.76 -6.60 -18.28
C LYS A 57 6.19 -7.22 -16.95
N VAL A 58 6.99 -6.49 -16.19
CA VAL A 58 7.51 -6.90 -14.88
C VAL A 58 6.99 -5.98 -13.78
N LEU A 59 6.42 -6.60 -12.72
CA LEU A 59 5.91 -5.94 -11.52
C LEU A 59 6.89 -6.15 -10.36
N ALA A 60 7.24 -5.09 -9.63
CA ALA A 60 7.83 -5.19 -8.30
C ALA A 60 6.83 -4.75 -7.24
N ALA A 61 6.49 -5.67 -6.33
CA ALA A 61 5.79 -5.37 -5.10
C ALA A 61 6.83 -5.11 -4.01
N ILE A 62 6.91 -3.88 -3.50
CA ILE A 62 7.96 -3.43 -2.57
C ILE A 62 7.33 -3.09 -1.24
N GLN A 63 7.86 -3.67 -0.16
CA GLN A 63 7.35 -3.48 1.19
C GLN A 63 8.47 -3.27 2.21
N PRO A 64 8.27 -2.39 3.20
CA PRO A 64 9.16 -2.29 4.37
C PRO A 64 9.17 -3.58 5.18
N HIS A 65 7.99 -4.09 5.55
CA HIS A 65 7.79 -5.27 6.40
C HIS A 65 6.95 -6.33 5.69
N ALA A 66 7.01 -7.57 6.20
CA ALA A 66 6.40 -8.73 5.56
C ALA A 66 4.87 -8.69 5.48
N ASP A 67 4.19 -7.92 6.32
CA ASP A 67 2.73 -7.82 6.37
C ASP A 67 2.14 -6.68 5.53
N ASP A 68 2.93 -5.70 5.11
CA ASP A 68 2.43 -4.51 4.43
C ASP A 68 1.70 -4.82 3.12
N LEU A 69 2.37 -5.51 2.21
CA LEU A 69 1.78 -5.83 0.92
C LEU A 69 0.53 -6.71 1.02
N PRO A 70 0.53 -7.80 1.83
CA PRO A 70 -0.67 -8.61 2.04
C PRO A 70 -1.87 -7.80 2.51
N LEU A 71 -1.66 -6.86 3.44
CA LEU A 71 -2.73 -6.07 4.03
C LEU A 71 -3.30 -5.02 3.06
N PHE A 72 -2.45 -4.36 2.26
CA PHE A 72 -2.87 -3.16 1.54
C PHE A 72 -3.03 -3.33 0.03
N ALA A 73 -2.30 -4.24 -0.62
CA ALA A 73 -2.25 -4.28 -2.09
C ALA A 73 -2.28 -5.68 -2.71
N ALA A 74 -2.49 -6.74 -1.92
CA ALA A 74 -2.43 -8.11 -2.42
C ALA A 74 -3.48 -8.43 -3.50
N GLY A 75 -4.67 -7.83 -3.41
CA GLY A 75 -5.71 -8.02 -4.42
C GLY A 75 -5.31 -7.44 -5.77
N THR A 76 -4.72 -6.25 -5.78
CA THR A 76 -4.19 -5.60 -6.98
C THR A 76 -3.02 -6.36 -7.58
N VAL A 77 -2.09 -6.84 -6.75
CA VAL A 77 -0.98 -7.69 -7.22
C VAL A 77 -1.51 -8.95 -7.89
N ALA A 78 -2.45 -9.66 -7.25
CA ALA A 78 -3.06 -10.87 -7.80
C ALA A 78 -3.77 -10.60 -9.14
N LYS A 79 -4.50 -9.47 -9.24
CA LYS A 79 -5.11 -9.01 -10.50
C LYS A 79 -4.05 -8.83 -11.59
N LEU A 80 -3.03 -8.01 -11.35
CA LEU A 80 -2.01 -7.68 -12.35
C LEU A 80 -1.25 -8.92 -12.81
N VAL A 81 -0.92 -9.84 -11.89
CA VAL A 81 -0.28 -11.12 -12.25
C VAL A 81 -1.22 -11.96 -13.11
N SER A 82 -2.51 -12.04 -12.79
CA SER A 82 -3.49 -12.78 -13.60
C SER A 82 -3.63 -12.19 -15.00
N GLU A 83 -3.45 -10.89 -15.15
CA GLU A 83 -3.50 -10.15 -16.43
C GLU A 83 -2.17 -10.19 -17.20
N GLY A 84 -1.18 -10.94 -16.71
CA GLY A 84 0.02 -11.27 -17.48
C GLY A 84 1.34 -10.71 -17.00
N TYR A 85 1.36 -9.91 -15.95
CA TYR A 85 2.63 -9.52 -15.33
C TYR A 85 3.39 -10.75 -14.84
N SER A 86 4.70 -10.77 -15.06
CA SER A 86 5.64 -11.46 -14.19
C SER A 86 6.06 -10.51 -13.07
N GLY A 87 6.42 -11.02 -11.88
CA GLY A 87 6.74 -10.10 -10.81
C GLY A 87 7.64 -10.69 -9.73
N CYS A 88 8.14 -9.80 -8.88
CA CYS A 88 8.92 -10.12 -7.68
C CYS A 88 8.38 -9.38 -6.46
N LEU A 89 8.70 -9.91 -5.28
CA LEU A 89 8.51 -9.24 -3.99
C LEU A 89 9.87 -8.71 -3.52
N ILE A 90 9.94 -7.44 -3.14
CA ILE A 90 11.14 -6.83 -2.55
C ILE A 90 10.80 -6.40 -1.13
N ARG A 91 11.44 -7.02 -0.13
CA ARG A 91 11.34 -6.63 1.27
C ARG A 91 12.57 -5.83 1.68
N ILE A 92 12.35 -4.70 2.35
CA ILE A 92 13.43 -3.78 2.73
C ILE A 92 14.05 -4.18 4.07
N SER A 93 13.21 -4.34 5.12
CA SER A 93 13.70 -4.73 6.45
C SER A 93 13.92 -6.24 6.57
N ASN A 94 14.64 -6.66 7.60
CA ASN A 94 14.76 -8.08 7.96
C ASN A 94 13.70 -8.53 8.95
N ASP A 95 12.83 -7.63 9.43
CA ASP A 95 11.75 -7.89 10.39
C ASP A 95 12.19 -8.53 11.71
N GLU A 96 13.43 -8.33 12.14
CA GLU A 96 14.03 -8.97 13.31
C GLU A 96 13.29 -8.70 14.63
N LYS A 97 12.47 -7.63 14.67
CA LYS A 97 11.71 -7.24 15.87
C LYS A 97 10.23 -7.61 15.79
N CYS A 98 9.81 -8.31 14.73
CA CYS A 98 8.43 -8.67 14.48
C CYS A 98 8.25 -10.18 14.56
N GLY A 99 7.37 -10.64 15.45
CA GLY A 99 7.11 -12.05 15.67
C GLY A 99 7.61 -12.56 17.02
N GLU A 100 7.35 -13.84 17.26
CA GLU A 100 7.75 -14.53 18.50
C GLU A 100 9.17 -15.10 18.41
N GLY A 101 9.78 -15.35 19.57
CA GLY A 101 11.09 -15.96 19.70
C GLY A 101 12.25 -14.97 19.76
N THR A 102 13.43 -15.44 19.39
CA THR A 102 14.65 -14.63 19.30
C THR A 102 14.65 -13.78 18.01
N LEU A 103 15.49 -12.74 17.96
CA LEU A 103 15.65 -11.92 16.75
C LEU A 103 15.96 -12.75 15.51
N GLY A 104 16.81 -13.78 15.63
CA GLY A 104 17.14 -14.67 14.51
C GLY A 104 15.95 -15.53 14.07
N GLU A 105 15.18 -16.07 15.01
CA GLU A 105 13.95 -16.80 14.69
C GLU A 105 12.91 -15.91 14.01
N ALA A 106 12.75 -14.67 14.48
CA ALA A 106 11.87 -13.70 13.85
C ALA A 106 12.27 -13.44 12.38
N VAL A 107 13.57 -13.21 12.08
CA VAL A 107 14.05 -13.06 10.70
C VAL A 107 13.67 -14.28 9.85
N LEU A 108 14.01 -15.50 10.30
CA LEU A 108 13.75 -16.72 9.55
C LEU A 108 12.25 -17.00 9.33
N ASN A 109 11.42 -16.66 10.31
CA ASN A 109 9.97 -16.83 10.21
C ASN A 109 9.40 -15.86 9.16
N ASN A 110 9.81 -14.59 9.22
CA ASN A 110 9.38 -13.58 8.25
C ASN A 110 9.89 -13.86 6.83
N GLU A 111 11.10 -14.43 6.66
CA GLU A 111 11.58 -14.87 5.33
C GLU A 111 10.68 -15.98 4.76
N ARG A 112 10.35 -17.00 5.55
CA ARG A 112 9.44 -18.08 5.11
C ARG A 112 8.06 -17.54 4.76
N ASP A 113 7.54 -16.62 5.54
CA ASP A 113 6.25 -16.00 5.28
C ASP A 113 6.27 -15.17 3.99
N ASN A 114 7.33 -14.41 3.72
CA ASN A 114 7.49 -13.67 2.46
C ASN A 114 7.51 -14.58 1.23
N GLU A 115 8.22 -15.70 1.29
CA GLU A 115 8.21 -16.71 0.22
C GLU A 115 6.80 -17.29 0.02
N ALA A 116 6.09 -17.58 1.11
CA ALA A 116 4.72 -18.09 1.06
C ALA A 116 3.73 -17.03 0.51
N VAL A 117 3.88 -15.76 0.87
CA VAL A 117 3.10 -14.63 0.33
C VAL A 117 3.36 -14.48 -1.17
N ALA A 118 4.63 -14.44 -1.59
CA ALA A 118 4.98 -14.35 -3.00
C ALA A 118 4.35 -15.48 -3.81
N LYS A 119 4.43 -16.72 -3.31
CA LYS A 119 3.80 -17.89 -3.93
C LYS A 119 2.28 -17.75 -4.01
N ALA A 120 1.62 -17.30 -2.95
CA ALA A 120 0.16 -17.11 -2.93
C ALA A 120 -0.31 -16.08 -3.96
N LEU A 121 0.52 -15.09 -4.26
CA LEU A 121 0.25 -14.03 -5.24
C LEU A 121 0.75 -14.34 -6.66
N GLY A 122 1.42 -15.48 -6.87
CA GLY A 122 2.00 -15.85 -8.17
C GLY A 122 3.23 -15.03 -8.55
N LEU A 123 3.90 -14.39 -7.57
CA LEU A 123 5.18 -13.72 -7.76
C LEU A 123 6.33 -14.73 -7.82
N GLY A 124 7.35 -14.44 -8.66
CA GLY A 124 8.41 -15.40 -8.97
C GLY A 124 9.50 -15.48 -7.90
N LYS A 125 10.03 -14.36 -7.44
CA LYS A 125 11.17 -14.30 -6.54
C LYS A 125 10.99 -13.27 -5.44
N VAL A 126 11.52 -13.58 -4.25
CA VAL A 126 11.68 -12.63 -3.16
C VAL A 126 13.11 -12.11 -3.14
N HIS A 127 13.26 -10.80 -3.00
CA HIS A 127 14.53 -10.11 -2.78
C HIS A 127 14.47 -9.44 -1.40
N ASN A 128 15.26 -9.92 -0.46
CA ASN A 128 15.40 -9.32 0.87
C ASN A 128 16.60 -8.39 0.88
N LEU A 129 16.42 -7.11 1.26
CA LEU A 129 17.51 -6.13 1.35
C LEU A 129 18.15 -6.08 2.72
N GLU A 130 17.55 -6.71 3.72
CA GLU A 130 18.09 -6.99 5.06
C GLU A 130 18.44 -5.73 5.89
N TYR A 131 17.77 -4.61 5.66
CA TYR A 131 17.90 -3.47 6.55
C TYR A 131 17.27 -3.78 7.91
N ARG A 132 17.83 -3.21 8.98
CA ARG A 132 17.33 -3.48 10.32
C ARG A 132 15.98 -2.84 10.55
N ASN A 133 15.04 -3.64 11.07
CA ASN A 133 13.69 -3.22 11.40
C ASN A 133 13.71 -2.06 12.44
N HIS A 134 12.90 -1.03 12.22
CA HIS A 134 12.83 0.23 12.96
C HIS A 134 14.16 1.01 13.01
N GLN A 135 14.99 0.86 11.99
CA GLN A 135 16.27 1.57 11.85
C GLN A 135 16.56 2.00 10.40
N ILE A 136 15.56 1.90 9.52
CA ILE A 136 15.72 2.27 8.11
C ILE A 136 15.99 3.78 7.97
N ASP A 137 15.44 4.62 8.86
CA ASP A 137 15.68 6.06 8.87
C ASP A 137 17.14 6.44 9.22
N GLY A 138 17.84 5.58 9.95
CA GLY A 138 19.27 5.71 10.25
C GLY A 138 20.19 5.11 9.18
N SER A 139 19.65 4.44 8.16
CA SER A 139 20.42 3.80 7.09
C SER A 139 20.77 4.80 5.99
N ALA A 140 21.84 4.52 5.23
CA ALA A 140 22.24 5.34 4.09
C ALA A 140 21.19 5.23 2.97
N ARG A 141 20.37 6.26 2.81
CA ARG A 141 19.32 6.31 1.77
C ARG A 141 19.87 6.18 0.35
N GLU A 142 21.10 6.64 0.13
CA GLU A 142 21.78 6.52 -1.17
C GLU A 142 22.10 5.07 -1.50
N GLU A 143 22.61 4.30 -0.56
CA GLU A 143 22.88 2.87 -0.76
C GLU A 143 21.61 2.07 -1.03
N MET A 144 20.56 2.33 -0.27
CA MET A 144 19.26 1.67 -0.48
C MET A 144 18.71 2.01 -1.88
N ARG A 145 18.80 3.27 -2.29
CA ARG A 145 18.39 3.72 -3.62
C ARG A 145 19.19 3.06 -4.73
N GLU A 146 20.50 2.97 -4.56
CA GLU A 146 21.39 2.27 -5.51
C GLU A 146 20.97 0.82 -5.71
N ARG A 147 20.74 0.07 -4.61
CA ARG A 147 20.28 -1.32 -4.67
C ARG A 147 18.94 -1.45 -5.39
N LEU A 148 18.01 -0.53 -5.13
CA LEU A 148 16.71 -0.52 -5.83
C LEU A 148 16.87 -0.18 -7.31
N ILE A 149 17.69 0.81 -7.69
CA ILE A 149 17.98 1.13 -9.09
C ILE A 149 18.62 -0.07 -9.78
N PHE A 150 19.55 -0.76 -9.11
CA PHE A 150 20.15 -1.98 -9.65
C PHE A 150 19.10 -3.04 -9.95
N LEU A 151 18.17 -3.31 -9.01
CA LEU A 151 17.10 -4.29 -9.23
C LEU A 151 16.13 -3.84 -10.32
N ILE A 152 15.75 -2.56 -10.39
CA ILE A 152 14.88 -2.03 -11.45
C ILE A 152 15.51 -2.26 -12.82
N ARG A 153 16.79 -1.95 -12.98
CA ARG A 153 17.52 -2.13 -14.24
C ARG A 153 17.74 -3.60 -14.59
N LEU A 154 18.12 -4.41 -13.60
CA LEU A 154 18.39 -5.85 -13.79
C LEU A 154 17.13 -6.63 -14.19
N LEU A 155 16.04 -6.38 -13.48
CA LEU A 155 14.79 -7.12 -13.64
C LEU A 155 13.87 -6.49 -14.70
N LYS A 156 14.19 -5.29 -15.20
CA LYS A 156 13.37 -4.53 -16.15
C LYS A 156 11.97 -4.26 -15.58
N ILE A 157 11.92 -3.68 -14.36
CA ILE A 157 10.68 -3.44 -13.66
C ILE A 157 9.89 -2.31 -14.33
N ASP A 158 8.71 -2.61 -14.84
CA ASP A 158 7.82 -1.66 -15.53
C ASP A 158 6.84 -1.01 -14.55
N THR A 159 6.41 -1.74 -13.52
CA THR A 159 5.40 -1.31 -12.56
C THR A 159 5.86 -1.55 -11.13
N VAL A 160 5.63 -0.58 -10.26
CA VAL A 160 5.93 -0.67 -8.82
C VAL A 160 4.66 -0.51 -8.00
N ILE A 161 4.51 -1.35 -6.98
CA ILE A 161 3.51 -1.19 -5.91
C ILE A 161 4.26 -0.99 -4.60
N CYS A 162 4.01 0.10 -3.87
CA CYS A 162 4.68 0.44 -2.62
C CYS A 162 3.84 1.40 -1.77
N TYR A 163 4.36 1.78 -0.59
CA TYR A 163 3.81 2.90 0.18
C TYR A 163 3.88 4.22 -0.58
N ASP A 164 2.90 5.12 -0.29
CA ASP A 164 2.85 6.47 -0.86
C ASP A 164 3.93 7.36 -0.23
N PRO A 165 4.88 7.90 -1.02
CA PRO A 165 5.92 8.79 -0.50
C PRO A 165 5.38 10.14 -0.01
N TRP A 166 4.14 10.48 -0.32
CA TRP A 166 3.44 11.72 0.08
C TRP A 166 2.23 11.46 0.98
N GLY A 167 2.02 10.21 1.42
CA GLY A 167 0.96 9.84 2.35
C GLY A 167 1.07 10.64 3.65
N LEU A 168 -0.08 11.12 4.16
CA LEU A 168 -0.11 11.95 5.36
C LEU A 168 -0.16 11.10 6.62
N TYR A 169 0.47 11.57 7.68
CA TYR A 169 0.42 10.98 9.02
C TYR A 169 0.96 9.56 9.12
N GLU A 170 1.83 9.14 8.21
CA GLU A 170 2.57 7.89 8.38
C GLU A 170 3.64 8.09 9.45
N GLU A 171 3.43 7.44 10.59
CA GLU A 171 4.31 7.58 11.76
C GLU A 171 5.51 6.62 11.77
N ASN A 172 5.42 5.51 11.02
CA ASN A 172 6.49 4.53 10.97
C ASN A 172 7.61 5.00 10.01
N PRO A 173 8.82 5.27 10.52
CA PRO A 173 9.92 5.75 9.69
C PRO A 173 10.32 4.73 8.61
N ASP A 174 10.22 3.44 8.86
CA ASP A 174 10.54 2.41 7.87
C ASP A 174 9.62 2.52 6.64
N HIS A 175 8.34 2.91 6.84
CA HIS A 175 7.37 3.07 5.74
C HIS A 175 7.68 4.28 4.89
N TYR A 176 7.76 5.49 5.50
CA TYR A 176 7.94 6.71 4.72
C TYR A 176 9.34 6.83 4.12
N VAL A 177 10.38 6.31 4.78
CA VAL A 177 11.73 6.29 4.20
C VAL A 177 11.79 5.34 3.01
N THR A 178 11.25 4.12 3.14
CA THR A 178 11.15 3.17 2.02
C THR A 178 10.42 3.80 0.84
N ALA A 179 9.24 4.39 1.07
CA ALA A 179 8.44 5.01 0.01
C ALA A 179 9.21 6.11 -0.74
N GLN A 180 9.89 7.01 -0.01
CA GLN A 180 10.69 8.10 -0.58
C GLN A 180 11.90 7.59 -1.37
N VAL A 181 12.56 6.54 -0.89
CA VAL A 181 13.71 5.94 -1.57
C VAL A 181 13.26 5.20 -2.84
N VAL A 182 12.13 4.47 -2.77
CA VAL A 182 11.52 3.81 -3.94
C VAL A 182 11.16 4.83 -5.02
N GLU A 183 10.48 5.94 -4.67
CA GLU A 183 10.13 6.98 -5.65
C GLU A 183 11.37 7.58 -6.30
N SER A 184 12.40 7.91 -5.52
CA SER A 184 13.65 8.44 -6.07
C SER A 184 14.39 7.43 -6.95
N ALA A 185 14.34 6.14 -6.61
CA ALA A 185 14.92 5.08 -7.43
C ALA A 185 14.18 4.93 -8.76
N CYS A 186 12.85 4.97 -8.76
CA CYS A 186 12.03 4.94 -9.98
C CYS A 186 12.37 6.13 -10.91
N TRP A 187 12.55 7.33 -10.33
CA TRP A 187 12.89 8.53 -11.09
C TRP A 187 14.28 8.49 -11.71
N MET A 188 15.28 7.85 -11.05
CA MET A 188 16.66 7.79 -11.50
C MET A 188 16.96 6.59 -12.41
N ALA A 189 16.28 5.47 -12.25
CA ALA A 189 16.64 4.21 -12.92
C ALA A 189 16.65 4.31 -14.47
N GLY A 190 15.81 5.17 -15.05
CA GLY A 190 15.77 5.43 -16.49
C GLY A 190 16.84 6.38 -17.02
N LYS A 191 17.71 6.93 -16.16
CA LYS A 191 18.71 7.93 -16.57
C LYS A 191 20.06 7.30 -16.83
N ASP A 192 20.73 7.77 -17.83
CA ASP A 192 22.03 7.24 -18.33
C ASP A 192 23.26 7.76 -17.57
N LYS A 193 23.07 8.77 -16.68
CA LYS A 193 24.18 9.36 -15.91
C LYS A 193 24.14 9.01 -14.43
N ASP A 194 23.03 8.46 -13.95
CA ASP A 194 22.91 8.02 -12.57
C ASP A 194 23.46 6.59 -12.42
N TYR A 195 24.34 6.39 -11.46
CA TYR A 195 25.00 5.11 -11.17
C TYR A 195 25.64 4.45 -12.41
N PRO A 196 26.66 5.10 -13.02
CA PRO A 196 27.32 4.63 -14.23
C PRO A 196 28.03 3.28 -14.06
N GLU A 197 28.39 2.90 -12.83
CA GLU A 197 28.94 1.58 -12.48
C GLU A 197 28.00 0.43 -12.82
N HIS A 198 26.66 0.65 -12.82
CA HIS A 198 25.70 -0.34 -13.27
C HIS A 198 25.86 -0.67 -14.77
N PHE A 199 26.24 0.31 -15.59
CA PHE A 199 26.46 0.10 -17.02
C PHE A 199 27.78 -0.66 -17.28
N ALA A 200 28.79 -0.42 -16.46
CA ALA A 200 30.01 -1.21 -16.48
C ALA A 200 29.73 -2.69 -16.12
N ALA A 201 28.73 -2.96 -15.30
CA ALA A 201 28.23 -4.32 -15.02
C ALA A 201 27.29 -4.89 -16.10
N GLY A 202 27.08 -4.19 -17.22
CA GLY A 202 26.27 -4.65 -18.36
C GLY A 202 24.78 -4.31 -18.28
N LEU A 203 24.33 -3.58 -17.26
CA LEU A 203 22.93 -3.12 -17.17
C LEU A 203 22.66 -1.97 -18.14
N GLN A 204 21.39 -1.69 -18.38
CA GLN A 204 20.95 -0.57 -19.20
C GLN A 204 19.93 0.26 -18.41
N PRO A 205 19.77 1.57 -18.71
CA PRO A 205 18.70 2.37 -18.14
C PRO A 205 17.34 1.70 -18.37
N HIS A 206 16.48 1.74 -17.36
CA HIS A 206 15.12 1.22 -17.47
C HIS A 206 14.16 2.09 -16.64
N SER A 207 13.12 2.62 -17.29
CA SER A 207 12.15 3.51 -16.66
C SER A 207 10.95 2.74 -16.14
N VAL A 208 10.63 2.92 -14.87
CA VAL A 208 9.35 2.47 -14.32
C VAL A 208 8.24 3.31 -14.93
N GLN A 209 7.23 2.67 -15.49
CA GLN A 209 6.14 3.31 -16.23
C GLN A 209 4.92 3.59 -15.34
N GLU A 210 4.63 2.70 -14.39
CA GLU A 210 3.43 2.75 -13.58
C GLU A 210 3.78 2.55 -12.11
N LYS A 211 3.12 3.32 -11.24
CA LYS A 211 3.32 3.25 -9.79
C LYS A 211 1.97 3.27 -9.09
N TYR A 212 1.72 2.28 -8.24
CA TYR A 212 0.55 2.17 -7.37
C TYR A 212 1.00 2.37 -5.94
N TYR A 213 0.66 3.51 -5.35
CA TYR A 213 1.04 3.83 -3.99
C TYR A 213 -0.15 3.69 -3.04
N PHE A 214 0.02 2.88 -1.99
CA PHE A 214 -0.95 2.73 -0.89
C PHE A 214 -0.46 3.44 0.37
N ALA A 215 -1.37 3.76 1.31
CA ALA A 215 -1.00 4.42 2.57
C ALA A 215 -1.86 3.91 3.74
N ARG A 216 -1.35 4.06 4.95
CA ARG A 216 -2.10 3.85 6.20
C ARG A 216 -2.82 5.11 6.69
N GLY A 217 -2.58 6.24 6.10
CA GLY A 217 -3.20 7.53 6.39
C GLY A 217 -3.92 8.13 5.20
N PRO A 218 -4.37 9.37 5.31
CA PRO A 218 -4.92 10.10 4.17
C PRO A 218 -3.91 10.20 3.04
N GLN A 219 -4.35 9.89 1.84
CA GLN A 219 -3.56 10.00 0.61
C GLN A 219 -4.40 10.57 -0.52
N LEU A 220 -3.73 10.98 -1.58
CA LEU A 220 -4.37 11.30 -2.84
C LEU A 220 -4.87 9.99 -3.49
N VAL A 221 -6.18 9.79 -3.55
CA VAL A 221 -6.76 8.64 -4.26
C VAL A 221 -7.23 9.08 -5.63
N ASN A 222 -6.61 8.55 -6.68
CA ASN A 222 -7.00 8.76 -8.07
C ASN A 222 -7.24 7.44 -8.83
N ARG A 223 -6.95 6.31 -8.20
CA ARG A 223 -7.19 4.97 -8.73
C ARG A 223 -7.83 4.09 -7.67
N VAL A 224 -8.91 3.42 -8.04
CA VAL A 224 -9.55 2.39 -7.23
C VAL A 224 -9.59 1.10 -8.05
N VAL A 225 -9.03 0.04 -7.52
CA VAL A 225 -8.93 -1.25 -8.20
C VAL A 225 -9.99 -2.19 -7.66
N ASP A 226 -10.85 -2.70 -8.54
CA ASP A 226 -11.81 -3.74 -8.21
C ASP A 226 -11.08 -5.06 -8.00
N ILE A 227 -10.98 -5.49 -6.75
CA ILE A 227 -10.33 -6.74 -6.36
C ILE A 227 -11.32 -7.85 -6.04
N THR A 228 -12.61 -7.66 -6.33
CA THR A 228 -13.67 -8.64 -6.05
C THR A 228 -13.32 -10.05 -6.56
N PRO A 229 -12.79 -10.24 -7.79
CA PRO A 229 -12.41 -11.55 -8.28
C PRO A 229 -11.18 -12.16 -7.57
N TRP A 230 -10.38 -11.36 -6.88
CA TRP A 230 -9.10 -11.76 -6.27
C TRP A 230 -9.10 -11.67 -4.73
N ILE A 231 -10.27 -11.50 -4.12
CA ILE A 231 -10.37 -11.42 -2.65
C ILE A 231 -9.87 -12.70 -1.97
N ASP A 232 -10.06 -13.85 -2.59
CA ASP A 232 -9.58 -15.12 -2.05
C ASP A 232 -8.05 -15.21 -2.06
N GLN A 233 -7.40 -14.69 -3.11
CA GLN A 233 -5.95 -14.57 -3.18
C GLN A 233 -5.42 -13.59 -2.14
N LYS A 234 -6.10 -12.45 -1.93
CA LYS A 234 -5.75 -11.52 -0.85
C LYS A 234 -5.86 -12.18 0.53
N VAL A 235 -6.92 -12.93 0.78
CA VAL A 235 -7.07 -13.72 2.03
C VAL A 235 -5.96 -14.75 2.16
N ALA A 236 -5.60 -15.44 1.07
CA ALA A 236 -4.53 -16.44 1.07
C ALA A 236 -3.15 -15.82 1.34
N ALA A 237 -2.85 -14.65 0.79
CA ALA A 237 -1.61 -13.93 1.05
C ALA A 237 -1.51 -13.49 2.53
N ASN A 238 -2.61 -12.97 3.09
CA ASN A 238 -2.69 -12.62 4.51
C ASN A 238 -2.58 -13.84 5.44
N LEU A 239 -3.15 -14.98 5.04
CA LEU A 239 -3.03 -16.25 5.79
C LEU A 239 -1.59 -16.77 5.78
N ALA A 240 -0.85 -16.54 4.69
CA ALA A 240 0.54 -16.96 4.56
C ALA A 240 1.49 -16.18 5.47
N ASN A 241 1.15 -14.92 5.80
CA ASN A 241 1.92 -14.07 6.71
C ASN A 241 1.53 -14.34 8.16
N LYS A 242 2.29 -15.20 8.84
CA LYS A 242 1.99 -15.70 10.20
C LYS A 242 2.80 -15.02 11.29
N ALA A 243 4.03 -14.63 10.98
CA ALA A 243 4.98 -14.14 11.96
C ALA A 243 4.60 -12.78 12.52
N GLN A 244 3.93 -11.93 11.73
CA GLN A 244 3.59 -10.58 12.15
C GLN A 244 2.23 -10.12 11.58
N GLY A 245 1.80 -8.94 12.05
CA GLY A 245 0.57 -8.29 11.59
C GLY A 245 -0.71 -8.87 12.22
N PRO A 246 -1.85 -8.29 11.85
CA PRO A 246 -3.15 -8.65 12.44
C PRO A 246 -3.80 -9.89 11.80
N ALA A 247 -3.18 -10.51 10.79
CA ALA A 247 -3.75 -11.60 9.98
C ALA A 247 -3.26 -12.99 10.43
N GLY A 248 -2.72 -13.79 9.53
CA GLY A 248 -2.11 -15.10 9.84
C GLY A 248 -3.03 -16.05 10.59
N GLU A 249 -2.60 -16.47 11.77
CA GLU A 249 -3.29 -17.46 12.62
C GLU A 249 -4.17 -16.82 13.73
N ASN A 250 -4.40 -15.50 13.68
CA ASN A 250 -5.17 -14.78 14.69
C ASN A 250 -6.64 -15.22 14.82
N GLY A 251 -7.22 -15.81 13.79
CA GLY A 251 -8.56 -16.39 13.84
C GLY A 251 -8.62 -17.64 14.75
N ALA A 252 -7.63 -18.52 14.65
CA ALA A 252 -7.49 -19.68 15.51
C ALA A 252 -7.22 -19.26 16.97
N HIS A 253 -6.34 -18.28 17.17
CA HIS A 253 -6.06 -17.72 18.50
C HIS A 253 -7.33 -17.11 19.12
N LEU A 254 -8.12 -16.34 18.36
CA LEU A 254 -9.39 -15.81 18.82
C LEU A 254 -10.37 -16.92 19.19
N ARG A 255 -10.49 -17.94 18.34
CA ARG A 255 -11.37 -19.09 18.60
C ARG A 255 -10.98 -19.81 19.90
N SER A 256 -9.70 -20.08 20.12
CA SER A 256 -9.17 -20.71 21.32
C SER A 256 -9.42 -19.85 22.57
N ARG A 257 -9.19 -18.54 22.49
CA ARG A 257 -9.47 -17.59 23.58
C ARG A 257 -10.94 -17.58 23.96
N LEU A 258 -11.85 -17.57 22.98
CA LEU A 258 -13.29 -17.60 23.22
C LEU A 258 -13.73 -18.92 23.86
N ALA A 259 -13.19 -20.07 23.40
CA ALA A 259 -13.49 -21.36 23.96
C ALA A 259 -13.12 -21.45 25.46
N ALA A 260 -11.96 -20.89 25.85
CA ALA A 260 -11.56 -20.79 27.26
C ALA A 260 -12.54 -19.96 28.10
N GLN A 261 -13.25 -19.00 27.49
CA GLN A 261 -14.30 -18.18 28.09
C GLN A 261 -15.70 -18.79 27.97
N LYS A 262 -15.83 -20.03 27.45
CA LYS A 262 -17.10 -20.70 27.14
C LYS A 262 -17.97 -19.92 26.14
N LEU A 263 -17.34 -19.16 25.24
CA LEU A 263 -17.96 -18.40 24.17
C LEU A 263 -17.58 -18.98 22.80
N ARG A 264 -18.39 -18.69 21.80
CA ARG A 264 -18.06 -18.94 20.40
C ARG A 264 -18.65 -17.86 19.49
N ILE A 265 -17.97 -17.62 18.38
CA ILE A 265 -18.50 -16.85 17.26
C ILE A 265 -18.73 -17.84 16.12
N PRO A 266 -19.99 -18.09 15.69
CA PRO A 266 -20.29 -19.05 14.64
C PRO A 266 -19.53 -18.85 13.34
N LEU A 267 -19.25 -17.59 12.98
CA LEU A 267 -18.49 -17.20 11.81
C LEU A 267 -17.10 -17.86 11.74
N LEU A 268 -16.43 -18.09 12.89
CA LEU A 268 -15.09 -18.68 12.94
C LEU A 268 -15.09 -20.20 12.68
N GLY A 269 -16.26 -20.82 12.49
CA GLY A 269 -16.35 -22.25 12.22
C GLY A 269 -15.87 -23.13 13.36
N ASN A 270 -15.50 -24.37 13.02
CA ASN A 270 -15.10 -25.40 13.98
C ASN A 270 -13.63 -25.83 13.89
N ASP A 271 -12.89 -25.34 12.89
CA ASP A 271 -11.49 -25.65 12.64
C ASP A 271 -10.65 -24.36 12.46
N ASP A 272 -9.33 -24.49 12.54
CA ASP A 272 -8.41 -23.37 12.54
C ASP A 272 -8.27 -22.72 11.16
N ASP A 273 -8.31 -23.49 10.08
CA ASP A 273 -8.22 -22.92 8.72
C ASP A 273 -9.44 -22.05 8.42
N THR A 274 -10.63 -22.55 8.71
CA THR A 274 -11.88 -21.76 8.60
C THR A 274 -11.82 -20.51 9.48
N ALA A 275 -11.38 -20.66 10.74
CA ALA A 275 -11.29 -19.55 11.67
C ALA A 275 -10.36 -18.45 11.14
N ASN A 276 -9.18 -18.82 10.65
CA ASN A 276 -8.20 -17.87 10.13
C ASN A 276 -8.70 -17.15 8.87
N ARG A 277 -9.26 -17.90 7.90
CA ARG A 277 -9.82 -17.30 6.66
C ARG A 277 -10.97 -16.34 6.93
N GLN A 278 -11.89 -16.75 7.80
CA GLN A 278 -13.05 -15.90 8.15
C GLN A 278 -12.63 -14.68 8.96
N TYR A 279 -11.66 -14.85 9.88
CA TYR A 279 -11.11 -13.74 10.65
C TYR A 279 -10.48 -12.69 9.72
N ILE A 280 -9.63 -13.11 8.79
CA ILE A 280 -8.99 -12.21 7.83
C ILE A 280 -10.06 -11.51 6.98
N ARG A 281 -10.94 -12.28 6.34
CA ARG A 281 -11.94 -11.71 5.43
C ARG A 281 -12.90 -10.75 6.14
N HIS A 282 -13.41 -11.14 7.32
CA HIS A 282 -14.48 -10.41 7.99
C HIS A 282 -13.96 -9.32 8.93
N PHE A 283 -12.88 -9.58 9.70
CA PHE A 283 -12.39 -8.59 10.65
C PHE A 283 -11.26 -7.74 10.08
N VAL A 284 -10.22 -8.35 9.54
CA VAL A 284 -9.04 -7.61 9.06
C VAL A 284 -9.37 -6.76 7.84
N LEU A 285 -10.04 -7.34 6.83
CA LEU A 285 -10.33 -6.66 5.57
C LEU A 285 -11.66 -5.90 5.55
N ASP A 286 -12.52 -6.08 6.56
CA ASP A 286 -13.85 -5.43 6.62
C ASP A 286 -14.10 -4.83 8.01
N TYR A 287 -14.75 -5.53 8.93
CA TYR A 287 -15.43 -5.01 10.11
C TYR A 287 -14.53 -4.21 11.06
N ASP A 288 -13.30 -4.65 11.33
CA ASP A 288 -12.37 -4.03 12.27
C ASP A 288 -11.10 -3.49 11.59
N SER A 289 -11.16 -3.26 10.28
CA SER A 289 -10.03 -2.80 9.49
C SER A 289 -9.37 -1.55 10.05
N LYS A 290 -10.17 -0.59 10.51
CA LYS A 290 -9.64 0.66 11.07
C LYS A 290 -8.81 0.45 12.33
N SER A 291 -9.19 -0.50 13.20
CA SER A 291 -8.43 -0.87 14.38
C SER A 291 -7.19 -1.70 14.03
N LEU A 292 -7.36 -2.67 13.12
CA LEU A 292 -6.33 -3.66 12.81
C LEU A 292 -5.30 -3.20 11.77
N ARG A 293 -5.70 -2.36 10.81
CA ARG A 293 -4.86 -1.86 9.71
C ARG A 293 -4.66 -0.34 9.71
N GLY A 294 -5.45 0.41 10.50
CA GLY A 294 -5.42 1.87 10.52
C GLY A 294 -6.14 2.57 9.36
N VAL A 295 -6.81 1.82 8.47
CA VAL A 295 -7.45 2.33 7.25
C VAL A 295 -8.92 1.92 7.14
N PRO A 296 -9.74 2.62 6.33
CA PRO A 296 -11.06 2.13 5.94
C PRO A 296 -10.99 0.72 5.36
N SER A 297 -12.06 -0.05 5.53
CA SER A 297 -12.07 -1.41 5.00
C SER A 297 -12.11 -1.44 3.47
N ASP A 298 -11.63 -2.55 2.88
CA ASP A 298 -11.67 -2.75 1.44
C ASP A 298 -13.14 -2.74 0.93
N ARG A 299 -14.10 -3.10 1.79
CA ARG A 299 -15.53 -2.97 1.50
C ARG A 299 -16.05 -1.54 1.61
N GLU A 300 -15.58 -0.75 2.57
CA GLU A 300 -15.96 0.67 2.67
C GLU A 300 -15.47 1.45 1.46
N VAL A 301 -14.22 1.22 1.05
CA VAL A 301 -13.69 1.78 -0.20
C VAL A 301 -14.56 1.35 -1.39
N ALA A 302 -14.83 0.06 -1.53
CA ALA A 302 -15.59 -0.48 -2.65
C ALA A 302 -17.01 0.10 -2.76
N ARG A 303 -17.73 0.22 -1.65
CA ARG A 303 -19.10 0.76 -1.61
C ARG A 303 -19.21 2.18 -2.18
N GLN A 304 -18.18 3.02 -2.00
CA GLN A 304 -18.15 4.38 -2.54
C GLN A 304 -18.19 4.40 -4.07
N TYR A 305 -17.77 3.30 -4.71
CA TYR A 305 -17.65 3.18 -6.16
C TYR A 305 -18.54 2.10 -6.77
N GLY A 306 -19.50 1.56 -6.00
CA GLY A 306 -20.41 0.51 -6.46
C GLY A 306 -19.73 -0.84 -6.72
N LEU A 307 -18.69 -1.16 -5.96
CA LEU A 307 -17.93 -2.40 -6.01
C LEU A 307 -18.19 -3.23 -4.73
N GLU A 308 -17.78 -4.51 -4.74
CA GLU A 308 -17.86 -5.38 -3.57
C GLU A 308 -16.60 -5.31 -2.71
N TRP A 309 -15.41 -5.39 -3.34
CA TRP A 309 -14.10 -5.27 -2.72
C TRP A 309 -13.19 -4.41 -3.58
N ALA A 310 -12.49 -3.46 -2.98
CA ALA A 310 -11.58 -2.58 -3.71
C ALA A 310 -10.38 -2.15 -2.86
N GLU A 311 -9.28 -1.88 -3.54
CA GLU A 311 -8.09 -1.23 -3.01
C GLU A 311 -7.93 0.16 -3.64
N ALA A 312 -7.46 1.14 -2.86
CA ALA A 312 -7.33 2.52 -3.30
C ALA A 312 -5.86 2.94 -3.37
N PHE A 313 -5.51 3.69 -4.42
CA PHE A 313 -4.13 4.08 -4.69
C PHE A 313 -4.02 5.54 -5.13
N HIS A 314 -2.88 6.12 -4.78
CA HIS A 314 -2.30 7.21 -5.54
C HIS A 314 -1.53 6.60 -6.71
N TYR A 315 -2.09 6.70 -7.89
CA TYR A 315 -1.53 6.10 -9.10
C TYR A 315 -0.82 7.14 -9.94
N ILE A 316 0.38 6.80 -10.41
CA ILE A 316 1.13 7.56 -11.39
C ILE A 316 1.38 6.64 -12.58
N GLY A 317 0.78 6.97 -13.70
CA GLY A 317 0.94 6.25 -14.97
C GLY A 317 1.95 6.90 -15.91
N PRO A 318 2.14 6.29 -17.09
CA PRO A 318 3.00 6.87 -18.11
C PRO A 318 2.47 8.27 -18.50
N PRO A 319 3.37 9.24 -18.64
CA PRO A 319 2.96 10.57 -19.06
C PRO A 319 2.39 10.51 -20.48
N GLU A 320 1.18 11.04 -20.67
CA GLU A 320 0.66 11.29 -22.02
C GLU A 320 1.43 12.46 -22.61
N SER A 321 2.17 12.22 -23.68
CA SER A 321 2.79 13.30 -24.44
C SER A 321 1.75 13.98 -25.33
N MET A 322 1.26 15.12 -24.88
CA MET A 322 0.36 15.95 -25.70
C MET A 322 1.03 16.39 -27.00
N LEU A 323 2.35 16.51 -27.00
CA LEU A 323 3.13 16.81 -28.22
C LEU A 323 3.08 15.64 -29.20
N GLU A 324 3.36 14.40 -28.75
CA GLU A 324 3.28 13.21 -29.61
C GLU A 324 1.86 13.00 -30.16
N ARG A 325 0.87 13.22 -29.32
CA ARG A 325 -0.53 13.19 -29.74
C ARG A 325 -0.80 14.24 -30.83
N TYR A 326 -0.37 15.47 -30.62
CA TYR A 326 -0.50 16.54 -31.60
C TYR A 326 0.20 16.21 -32.92
N ILE A 327 1.42 15.66 -32.84
CA ILE A 327 2.20 15.22 -34.03
C ILE A 327 1.44 14.11 -34.76
N SER A 328 0.87 13.14 -34.05
CA SER A 328 0.11 12.04 -34.70
C SER A 328 -1.18 12.52 -35.37
N GLU A 329 -1.82 13.56 -34.83
CA GLU A 329 -3.06 14.12 -35.36
C GLU A 329 -2.84 15.13 -36.51
N HIS A 330 -1.67 15.82 -36.54
CA HIS A 330 -1.43 16.96 -37.45
C HIS A 330 -0.13 16.85 -38.27
N GLY A 331 0.71 15.85 -37.99
CA GLY A 331 1.95 15.66 -38.72
C GLY A 331 1.70 15.26 -40.17
N MET A 332 2.38 15.93 -41.09
CA MET A 332 2.34 15.61 -42.53
C MET A 332 3.73 15.20 -43.00
N PRO A 333 3.83 14.29 -43.99
CA PRO A 333 5.11 13.96 -44.62
C PRO A 333 5.74 15.18 -45.25
N LEU A 334 7.08 15.28 -45.19
CA LEU A 334 7.86 16.32 -45.83
C LEU A 334 7.82 16.21 -47.36
#